data_4b78829cd9225f982a14ae71be90892d
#
_entry.id   4b78829cd9225f982a14ae71be90892d
#
_cell.length_a   1.000
_cell.length_b   1.000
_cell.length_c   1.000
_cell.angle_alpha   90.00
_cell.angle_beta   90.00
_cell.angle_gamma   90.00
#
_symmetry.space_group_name_H-M   'P 1'
#
loop_
_entity.id
_entity.type
_entity.pdbx_description
1 polymer ?
#
loop_
_entity_poly.entity_id
_entity_poly.type
_entity_poly.pdbx_seq_one_letter_code
_entity_poly.pdbx_strand_id
1 'polypeptide(L)'
;MYKHQASYTHIYKRIVVQLLLSVVLFANCEHVSVNPNSVDLQSTQEREQGKIIITDQQEDIEVAQQAGSGFSNLPIELQAYILSFLDPKNFHRASLVCHVWRDAAFMAGEEKMLDLSKKKLDEKDCQVLLKVPFTWLILRECQLGEQEICILSQSARIKHLNLFGNKIGNAGAQALASGNLLVLTSLNLSGNNIRAAGAQALANGNLAALTSLGLWNNTIGAAGVQALASGDLTALTSLDLQGNEIRDSGVQALARGNLVALAYLNLGWNEIGTAGAQALANGNLVALTSLDLYNNNIGAAGVQALANGNLTALTYLDFSSNGIGDAEVQSLANGNLTALTYLNLEWNKIGDAGAQALVSGNLAALTSLHLKENNIEKEGKKALRAWATKKFIKLEL
;
A
#
# COMPACT_ATOMS: atom_id res chain seq x y z
N MET A 1 -26.20 9.08 -15.57
CA MET A 1 -24.85 9.67 -15.36
C MET A 1 -23.69 8.84 -15.91
N TYR A 2 -23.84 7.55 -16.17
CA TYR A 2 -22.72 6.67 -16.63
C TYR A 2 -22.42 6.71 -18.15
N LYS A 3 -23.26 7.32 -18.99
CA LYS A 3 -22.99 7.39 -20.45
C LYS A 3 -22.04 8.52 -20.88
N HIS A 4 -21.83 9.53 -20.04
CA HIS A 4 -20.91 10.63 -20.38
C HIS A 4 -19.44 10.35 -20.05
N GLN A 5 -19.13 9.50 -19.08
CA GLN A 5 -17.74 9.15 -18.74
C GLN A 5 -17.05 8.28 -19.81
N ALA A 6 -17.79 7.37 -20.47
CA ALA A 6 -17.24 6.55 -21.56
C ALA A 6 -16.90 7.37 -22.81
N SER A 7 -17.63 8.47 -23.07
CA SER A 7 -17.38 9.35 -24.20
C SER A 7 -16.11 10.20 -24.02
N TYR A 8 -15.83 10.68 -22.81
CA TYR A 8 -14.62 11.46 -22.51
C TYR A 8 -13.34 10.62 -22.62
N THR A 9 -13.37 9.36 -22.17
CA THR A 9 -12.22 8.44 -22.30
C THR A 9 -11.89 8.11 -23.76
N HIS A 10 -12.91 8.03 -24.63
CA HIS A 10 -12.70 7.79 -26.06
C HIS A 10 -12.18 9.03 -26.80
N ILE A 11 -12.65 10.21 -26.45
CA ILE A 11 -12.19 11.49 -27.01
C ILE A 11 -10.74 11.76 -26.55
N TYR A 12 -10.42 11.54 -25.26
CA TYR A 12 -9.06 11.67 -24.74
C TYR A 12 -8.08 10.70 -25.41
N LYS A 13 -8.45 9.42 -25.58
CA LYS A 13 -7.63 8.45 -26.33
C LYS A 13 -7.37 8.90 -27.77
N ARG A 14 -8.36 9.46 -28.46
CA ARG A 14 -8.19 9.99 -29.81
C ARG A 14 -7.27 11.22 -29.86
N ILE A 15 -7.39 12.13 -28.90
CA ILE A 15 -6.54 13.31 -28.80
C ILE A 15 -5.09 12.93 -28.50
N VAL A 16 -4.86 11.95 -27.61
CA VAL A 16 -3.52 11.46 -27.27
C VAL A 16 -2.87 10.74 -28.47
N VAL A 17 -3.63 9.93 -29.19
CA VAL A 17 -3.13 9.27 -30.41
C VAL A 17 -2.84 10.31 -31.52
N GLN A 18 -3.66 11.34 -31.67
CA GLN A 18 -3.40 12.43 -32.63
C GLN A 18 -2.20 13.30 -32.22
N LEU A 19 -1.98 13.54 -30.91
CA LEU A 19 -0.80 14.21 -30.41
C LEU A 19 0.47 13.36 -30.60
N LEU A 20 0.40 12.05 -30.40
CA LEU A 20 1.49 11.12 -30.71
C LEU A 20 1.82 11.12 -32.20
N LEU A 21 0.80 11.08 -33.06
CA LEU A 21 0.98 11.15 -34.53
C LEU A 21 1.54 12.51 -34.96
N SER A 22 1.14 13.61 -34.34
CA SER A 22 1.67 14.93 -34.66
C SER A 22 3.13 15.10 -34.17
N VAL A 23 3.52 14.54 -33.03
CA VAL A 23 4.89 14.53 -32.53
C VAL A 23 5.81 13.71 -33.46
N VAL A 24 5.34 12.54 -33.92
CA VAL A 24 6.06 11.71 -34.90
C VAL A 24 6.18 12.39 -36.26
N LEU A 25 5.14 13.10 -36.71
CA LEU A 25 5.15 13.85 -37.97
C LEU A 25 6.01 15.12 -37.89
N PHE A 26 6.04 15.83 -36.74
CA PHE A 26 6.93 16.99 -36.54
C PHE A 26 8.40 16.59 -36.45
N ALA A 27 8.75 15.45 -35.86
CA ALA A 27 10.11 14.95 -35.80
C ALA A 27 10.67 14.60 -37.22
N ASN A 28 9.83 14.23 -38.16
CA ASN A 28 10.22 13.96 -39.55
C ASN A 28 10.36 15.23 -40.41
N CYS A 29 10.05 16.42 -39.90
CA CYS A 29 10.06 17.68 -40.66
C CYS A 29 11.28 18.59 -40.42
N GLU A 30 12.27 18.21 -39.62
CA GLU A 30 13.45 19.08 -39.35
C GLU A 30 14.45 19.25 -40.51
N HIS A 31 14.16 18.72 -41.70
CA HIS A 31 14.97 18.99 -42.92
C HIS A 31 14.28 19.90 -43.92
N VAL A 32 13.19 20.58 -43.58
CA VAL A 32 12.62 21.60 -44.45
C VAL A 32 12.69 22.94 -43.72
N SER A 33 13.60 23.83 -44.20
CA SER A 33 13.65 25.20 -43.75
C SER A 33 12.37 25.91 -44.18
N VAL A 34 11.42 26.06 -43.28
CA VAL A 34 10.17 26.80 -43.53
C VAL A 34 10.40 28.27 -43.18
N ASN A 35 10.33 29.12 -44.17
CA ASN A 35 10.23 30.57 -44.01
C ASN A 35 8.92 30.89 -43.30
N PRO A 36 8.92 31.58 -42.13
CA PRO A 36 7.71 31.78 -41.31
C PRO A 36 6.63 32.67 -41.93
N ASN A 37 6.82 33.16 -43.17
CA ASN A 37 5.89 34.12 -43.81
C ASN A 37 5.05 33.51 -44.95
N SER A 38 5.01 32.19 -45.15
CA SER A 38 4.21 31.57 -46.20
C SER A 38 3.42 30.33 -45.68
N VAL A 39 2.37 30.58 -44.91
CA VAL A 39 1.37 29.52 -44.63
C VAL A 39 0.10 29.86 -45.40
N ASP A 40 -0.10 29.21 -46.55
CA ASP A 40 -1.32 29.27 -47.32
C ASP A 40 -2.31 28.21 -46.79
N LEU A 41 -3.48 28.69 -46.34
CA LEU A 41 -4.49 27.92 -45.61
C LEU A 41 -5.47 27.15 -46.49
N GLN A 42 -5.15 26.88 -47.78
CA GLN A 42 -6.11 26.32 -48.73
C GLN A 42 -5.91 24.88 -49.19
N SER A 43 -5.02 24.05 -48.58
CA SER A 43 -4.78 22.67 -49.06
C SER A 43 -5.16 21.54 -48.09
N THR A 44 -6.19 21.73 -47.23
CA THR A 44 -6.60 20.74 -46.22
C THR A 44 -7.85 19.94 -46.56
N GLN A 45 -8.22 19.74 -47.82
CA GLN A 45 -9.46 19.01 -48.16
C GLN A 45 -9.29 17.63 -48.85
N GLU A 46 -8.09 17.10 -49.00
CA GLU A 46 -7.92 15.73 -49.60
C GLU A 46 -6.94 14.87 -48.83
N ARG A 47 -7.30 14.36 -47.64
CA ARG A 47 -6.67 13.15 -47.02
C ARG A 47 -7.59 12.47 -46.00
N GLU A 48 -8.77 12.06 -46.40
CA GLU A 48 -9.51 10.97 -45.77
C GLU A 48 -9.24 9.70 -46.53
N GLN A 49 -8.33 8.86 -46.09
CA GLN A 49 -8.19 7.40 -46.21
C GLN A 49 -6.74 6.99 -45.98
N GLY A 50 -6.31 6.94 -44.74
CA GLY A 50 -5.02 6.37 -44.35
C GLY A 50 -5.21 5.40 -43.20
N LYS A 51 -5.48 4.11 -43.56
CA LYS A 51 -5.44 3.00 -42.63
C LYS A 51 -3.96 2.70 -42.32
N ILE A 52 -3.47 3.09 -41.16
CA ILE A 52 -2.10 2.76 -40.73
C ILE A 52 -2.13 1.33 -40.22
N ILE A 53 -1.53 0.40 -40.95
CA ILE A 53 -1.19 -0.96 -40.51
C ILE A 53 0.21 -0.86 -39.93
N ILE A 54 0.34 -1.03 -38.60
CA ILE A 54 1.64 -1.11 -37.95
C ILE A 54 2.18 -2.52 -38.19
N THR A 55 3.10 -2.66 -39.14
CA THR A 55 3.88 -3.88 -39.35
C THR A 55 5.13 -3.85 -38.48
N ASP A 56 5.34 -4.96 -37.78
CA ASP A 56 6.48 -5.23 -36.89
C ASP A 56 7.82 -5.11 -37.65
N GLN A 57 8.81 -4.49 -37.04
CA GLN A 57 10.25 -4.57 -37.23
C GLN A 57 10.97 -3.39 -37.93
N GLN A 58 12.07 -3.02 -37.39
CA GLN A 58 13.20 -2.18 -37.85
C GLN A 58 12.94 -0.69 -38.13
N GLU A 59 11.86 -0.28 -38.74
CA GLU A 59 11.52 1.13 -38.99
C GLU A 59 11.15 1.87 -37.70
N ASP A 60 10.62 1.18 -36.68
CA ASP A 60 10.23 1.77 -35.40
C ASP A 60 11.41 2.32 -34.57
N ILE A 61 12.64 1.81 -34.78
CA ILE A 61 13.82 2.25 -34.04
C ILE A 61 14.34 3.59 -34.58
N GLU A 62 14.32 3.78 -35.87
CA GLU A 62 14.74 5.06 -36.49
C GLU A 62 13.73 6.18 -36.22
N VAL A 63 12.42 5.87 -36.26
CA VAL A 63 11.35 6.80 -35.92
C VAL A 63 11.42 7.20 -34.43
N ALA A 64 11.74 6.26 -33.54
CA ALA A 64 11.88 6.55 -32.12
C ALA A 64 13.10 7.42 -31.80
N GLN A 65 14.20 7.26 -32.52
CA GLN A 65 15.41 8.12 -32.38
C GLN A 65 15.19 9.55 -32.88
N GLN A 66 14.37 9.74 -33.92
CA GLN A 66 14.01 11.06 -34.45
C GLN A 66 12.93 11.78 -33.61
N ALA A 67 12.04 11.03 -32.94
CA ALA A 67 10.99 11.56 -32.08
C ALA A 67 11.52 12.06 -30.71
N GLY A 68 12.77 11.75 -30.35
CA GLY A 68 13.32 12.01 -29.02
C GLY A 68 13.31 13.47 -28.59
N SER A 69 13.46 14.41 -29.51
CA SER A 69 13.43 15.83 -29.19
C SER A 69 12.04 16.40 -28.95
N GLY A 70 11.02 15.89 -29.66
CA GLY A 70 9.64 16.33 -29.52
C GLY A 70 8.95 15.84 -28.23
N PHE A 71 9.22 14.58 -27.85
CA PHE A 71 8.65 13.97 -26.65
C PHE A 71 9.20 14.59 -25.35
N SER A 72 10.47 14.94 -25.33
CA SER A 72 11.11 15.61 -24.19
C SER A 72 10.60 17.04 -23.93
N ASN A 73 9.98 17.68 -24.92
CA ASN A 73 9.36 18.99 -24.77
C ASN A 73 7.93 18.97 -24.23
N LEU A 74 7.33 17.78 -24.09
CA LEU A 74 6.00 17.64 -23.48
C LEU A 74 6.09 17.86 -21.95
N PRO A 75 5.02 18.40 -21.33
CA PRO A 75 4.90 18.40 -19.87
C PRO A 75 5.09 16.98 -19.32
N ILE A 76 5.81 16.86 -18.21
CA ILE A 76 6.25 15.57 -17.68
C ILE A 76 5.08 14.66 -17.31
N GLU A 77 3.93 15.23 -16.92
CA GLU A 77 2.68 14.51 -16.65
C GLU A 77 2.16 13.83 -17.91
N LEU A 78 2.28 14.48 -19.07
CA LEU A 78 1.90 13.91 -20.36
C LEU A 78 2.87 12.82 -20.79
N GLN A 79 4.15 13.00 -20.54
CA GLN A 79 5.18 11.98 -20.80
C GLN A 79 4.94 10.73 -19.96
N ALA A 80 4.73 10.88 -18.64
CA ALA A 80 4.42 9.79 -17.72
C ALA A 80 3.12 9.06 -18.11
N TYR A 81 2.10 9.81 -18.52
CA TYR A 81 0.83 9.29 -18.98
C TYR A 81 0.97 8.48 -20.28
N ILE A 82 1.74 8.97 -21.26
CA ILE A 82 2.01 8.27 -22.50
C ILE A 82 2.75 6.95 -22.24
N LEU A 83 3.74 6.95 -21.34
CA LEU A 83 4.48 5.73 -20.99
C LEU A 83 3.64 4.72 -20.22
N SER A 84 2.64 5.14 -19.49
CA SER A 84 1.72 4.23 -18.80
C SER A 84 0.91 3.34 -19.77
N PHE A 85 0.83 3.70 -21.05
CA PHE A 85 0.17 2.90 -22.11
C PHE A 85 1.11 1.96 -22.86
N LEU A 86 2.43 2.08 -22.67
CA LEU A 86 3.39 1.20 -23.34
C LEU A 86 3.46 -0.13 -22.60
N ASP A 87 3.48 -1.23 -23.33
CA ASP A 87 3.86 -2.51 -22.75
C ASP A 87 5.35 -2.47 -22.32
N PRO A 88 5.81 -3.40 -21.45
CA PRO A 88 7.19 -3.39 -20.94
C PRO A 88 8.27 -3.38 -22.04
N LYS A 89 8.02 -4.02 -23.18
CA LYS A 89 8.97 -4.04 -24.32
C LYS A 89 9.08 -2.67 -24.99
N ASN A 90 7.94 -2.01 -25.20
CA ASN A 90 7.89 -0.68 -25.80
C ASN A 90 8.33 0.41 -24.84
N PHE A 91 8.09 0.24 -23.54
CA PHE A 91 8.62 1.10 -22.49
C PHE A 91 10.15 1.13 -22.48
N HIS A 92 10.79 -0.05 -22.61
CA HIS A 92 12.25 -0.14 -22.73
C HIS A 92 12.80 0.59 -23.98
N ARG A 93 12.14 0.44 -25.13
CA ARG A 93 12.51 1.13 -26.37
C ARG A 93 12.34 2.65 -26.27
N ALA A 94 11.24 3.11 -25.69
CA ALA A 94 11.00 4.55 -25.50
C ALA A 94 12.03 5.20 -24.55
N SER A 95 12.51 4.48 -23.54
CA SER A 95 13.49 4.99 -22.58
C SER A 95 14.91 5.15 -23.16
N LEU A 96 15.28 4.35 -24.15
CA LEU A 96 16.55 4.51 -24.87
C LEU A 96 16.63 5.83 -25.65
N VAL A 97 15.48 6.42 -25.99
CA VAL A 97 15.37 7.67 -26.75
C VAL A 97 15.43 8.91 -25.87
N CYS A 98 15.20 8.80 -24.58
CA CYS A 98 15.04 9.98 -23.69
C CYS A 98 16.18 10.17 -22.69
N HIS A 99 17.36 10.61 -23.17
CA HIS A 99 18.40 11.18 -22.30
C HIS A 99 17.96 12.45 -21.55
N VAL A 100 16.93 13.12 -22.05
CA VAL A 100 16.40 14.40 -21.53
C VAL A 100 15.48 14.22 -20.31
N TRP A 101 14.95 13.02 -20.09
CA TRP A 101 14.10 12.72 -18.92
C TRP A 101 14.81 12.88 -17.60
N ARG A 102 16.11 12.63 -17.58
CA ARG A 102 16.95 12.75 -16.40
C ARG A 102 16.98 14.18 -15.84
N ASP A 103 16.92 15.18 -16.70
CA ASP A 103 17.16 16.58 -16.34
C ASP A 103 15.86 17.39 -16.10
N ALA A 104 14.77 17.06 -16.80
CA ALA A 104 13.48 17.75 -16.66
C ALA A 104 12.75 17.46 -15.33
N ALA A 105 13.03 16.32 -14.71
CA ALA A 105 12.40 15.92 -13.44
C ALA A 105 13.00 16.57 -12.20
N PHE A 106 14.13 17.25 -12.33
CA PHE A 106 14.80 17.92 -11.21
C PHE A 106 14.08 19.20 -10.74
N MET A 107 13.12 19.69 -11.51
CA MET A 107 12.60 21.05 -11.35
C MET A 107 11.17 21.18 -10.76
N ALA A 108 10.50 20.10 -10.38
CA ALA A 108 9.15 20.20 -9.82
C ALA A 108 9.00 19.37 -8.53
N GLY A 109 8.71 20.02 -7.42
CA GLY A 109 8.57 19.46 -6.08
C GLY A 109 7.30 18.64 -5.85
N GLU A 110 6.75 17.98 -6.85
CA GLU A 110 5.56 17.15 -6.74
C GLU A 110 5.91 15.66 -6.72
N GLU A 111 5.20 14.88 -5.90
CA GLU A 111 5.35 13.43 -5.84
C GLU A 111 4.80 12.80 -7.12
N LYS A 112 5.67 12.12 -7.86
CA LYS A 112 5.32 11.48 -9.13
C LYS A 112 5.10 10.00 -8.93
N MET A 113 3.89 9.53 -9.25
CA MET A 113 3.47 8.14 -9.11
C MET A 113 3.49 7.41 -10.45
N LEU A 114 4.05 6.20 -10.46
CA LEU A 114 3.96 5.25 -11.57
C LEU A 114 3.41 3.92 -11.08
N ASP A 115 2.33 3.45 -11.70
CA ASP A 115 1.72 2.14 -11.44
C ASP A 115 1.89 1.21 -12.67
N LEU A 116 2.68 0.15 -12.48
CA LEU A 116 2.92 -0.91 -13.45
C LEU A 116 2.40 -2.28 -12.97
N SER A 117 1.43 -2.28 -12.06
CA SER A 117 0.87 -3.51 -11.48
C SER A 117 0.47 -4.52 -12.57
N LYS A 118 0.76 -5.82 -12.29
CA LYS A 118 0.45 -6.96 -13.17
C LYS A 118 1.21 -6.95 -14.50
N LYS A 119 2.21 -6.08 -14.66
CA LYS A 119 3.12 -6.14 -15.82
C LYS A 119 4.27 -7.08 -15.47
N LYS A 120 4.60 -7.99 -16.37
CA LYS A 120 5.82 -8.79 -16.23
C LYS A 120 7.01 -7.88 -16.55
N LEU A 121 7.84 -7.63 -15.56
CA LEU A 121 9.04 -6.79 -15.68
C LEU A 121 10.28 -7.67 -15.57
N ASP A 122 11.32 -7.31 -16.31
CA ASP A 122 12.64 -7.94 -16.24
C ASP A 122 13.71 -6.96 -15.70
N GLU A 123 14.95 -7.41 -15.61
CA GLU A 123 16.08 -6.60 -15.14
C GLU A 123 16.29 -5.32 -15.97
N LYS A 124 16.06 -5.39 -17.29
CA LYS A 124 16.22 -4.24 -18.19
C LYS A 124 15.16 -3.18 -17.93
N ASP A 125 13.93 -3.63 -17.71
CA ASP A 125 12.83 -2.73 -17.32
C ASP A 125 13.15 -2.03 -16.00
N CYS A 126 13.68 -2.76 -15.01
CA CYS A 126 14.08 -2.21 -13.71
C CYS A 126 15.25 -1.21 -13.84
N GLN A 127 16.23 -1.46 -14.72
CA GLN A 127 17.30 -0.50 -15.02
C GLN A 127 16.77 0.81 -15.62
N VAL A 128 15.72 0.72 -16.44
CA VAL A 128 15.03 1.88 -16.98
C VAL A 128 14.31 2.64 -15.88
N LEU A 129 13.58 1.95 -14.99
CA LEU A 129 12.88 2.57 -13.87
C LEU A 129 13.81 3.39 -12.96
N LEU A 130 15.07 2.98 -12.79
CA LEU A 130 16.07 3.77 -12.04
C LEU A 130 16.40 5.13 -12.67
N LYS A 131 16.23 5.27 -13.97
CA LYS A 131 16.54 6.51 -14.69
C LYS A 131 15.39 7.50 -14.67
N VAL A 132 14.20 7.04 -14.30
CA VAL A 132 12.97 7.84 -14.30
C VAL A 132 12.72 8.43 -12.90
N PRO A 133 12.27 9.71 -12.81
CA PRO A 133 12.21 10.43 -11.55
C PRO A 133 10.92 10.19 -10.77
N PHE A 134 10.47 8.96 -10.66
CA PHE A 134 9.34 8.64 -9.81
C PHE A 134 9.76 8.53 -8.35
N THR A 135 8.95 9.10 -7.47
CA THR A 135 9.08 8.96 -6.01
C THR A 135 8.11 7.94 -5.44
N TRP A 136 7.06 7.61 -6.19
CA TRP A 136 6.06 6.61 -5.84
C TRP A 136 5.95 5.56 -6.94
N LEU A 137 6.36 4.32 -6.60
CA LEU A 137 6.42 3.22 -7.55
C LEU A 137 5.55 2.05 -7.08
N ILE A 138 4.57 1.67 -7.92
CA ILE A 138 3.65 0.57 -7.64
C ILE A 138 3.92 -0.56 -8.63
N LEU A 139 4.44 -1.68 -8.13
CA LEU A 139 4.88 -2.86 -8.89
C LEU A 139 4.23 -4.14 -8.33
N ARG A 140 2.90 -4.11 -8.16
CA ARG A 140 2.15 -5.24 -7.58
C ARG A 140 2.05 -6.38 -8.61
N GLU A 141 2.29 -7.62 -8.16
CA GLU A 141 2.12 -8.82 -8.97
C GLU A 141 2.92 -8.80 -10.31
N CYS A 142 4.11 -8.20 -10.29
CA CYS A 142 4.98 -8.05 -11.47
C CYS A 142 5.97 -9.20 -11.66
N GLN A 143 5.89 -10.26 -10.83
CA GLN A 143 6.78 -11.43 -10.83
C GLN A 143 8.25 -11.11 -10.52
N LEU A 144 8.50 -10.00 -9.84
CA LEU A 144 9.84 -9.57 -9.46
C LEU A 144 10.47 -10.53 -8.43
N GLY A 145 11.73 -10.84 -8.63
CA GLY A 145 12.55 -11.62 -7.72
C GLY A 145 13.74 -10.84 -7.18
N GLU A 146 14.74 -11.56 -6.69
CA GLU A 146 15.95 -10.99 -6.09
C GLU A 146 16.70 -10.06 -7.06
N GLN A 147 16.87 -10.47 -8.32
CA GLN A 147 17.68 -9.76 -9.31
C GLN A 147 17.11 -8.38 -9.64
N GLU A 148 15.82 -8.33 -9.93
CA GLU A 148 15.11 -7.08 -10.23
C GLU A 148 15.13 -6.15 -8.99
N ILE A 149 14.97 -6.71 -7.80
CA ILE A 149 15.00 -5.95 -6.55
C ILE A 149 16.40 -5.42 -6.26
N CYS A 150 17.48 -6.16 -6.54
CA CYS A 150 18.85 -5.65 -6.44
C CYS A 150 19.06 -4.38 -7.27
N ILE A 151 18.45 -4.33 -8.46
CA ILE A 151 18.50 -3.14 -9.33
C ILE A 151 17.69 -2.00 -8.71
N LEU A 152 16.40 -2.23 -8.39
CA LEU A 152 15.50 -1.20 -7.87
C LEU A 152 15.97 -0.62 -6.53
N SER A 153 16.65 -1.43 -5.70
CA SER A 153 17.20 -1.00 -4.41
C SER A 153 18.28 0.07 -4.51
N GLN A 154 18.87 0.29 -5.69
CA GLN A 154 19.87 1.34 -5.91
C GLN A 154 19.26 2.74 -6.07
N SER A 155 17.95 2.88 -6.04
CA SER A 155 17.29 4.17 -6.19
C SER A 155 17.39 5.04 -4.93
N ALA A 156 18.01 6.21 -5.05
CA ALA A 156 18.06 7.20 -3.97
C ALA A 156 16.83 8.14 -3.93
N ARG A 157 15.80 7.87 -4.71
CA ARG A 157 14.67 8.81 -4.90
C ARG A 157 13.31 8.26 -4.50
N ILE A 158 13.15 6.93 -4.51
CA ILE A 158 11.87 6.29 -4.22
C ILE A 158 11.52 6.54 -2.74
N LYS A 159 10.38 7.18 -2.50
CA LYS A 159 9.81 7.42 -1.18
C LYS A 159 8.74 6.37 -0.82
N HIS A 160 7.98 5.91 -1.82
CA HIS A 160 6.91 4.94 -1.65
C HIS A 160 7.10 3.80 -2.65
N LEU A 161 7.23 2.58 -2.16
CA LEU A 161 7.46 1.39 -2.98
C LEU A 161 6.44 0.30 -2.61
N ASN A 162 5.57 -0.05 -3.57
CA ASN A 162 4.61 -1.13 -3.39
C ASN A 162 5.00 -2.34 -4.26
N LEU A 163 5.42 -3.39 -3.61
CA LEU A 163 5.89 -4.65 -4.19
C LEU A 163 4.98 -5.84 -3.84
N PHE A 164 3.71 -5.59 -3.50
CA PHE A 164 2.75 -6.63 -3.14
C PHE A 164 2.71 -7.79 -4.16
N GLY A 165 2.69 -9.03 -3.65
CA GLY A 165 2.42 -10.21 -4.49
C GLY A 165 3.53 -10.55 -5.49
N ASN A 166 4.78 -10.34 -5.14
CA ASN A 166 5.95 -10.73 -5.94
C ASN A 166 6.65 -11.98 -5.38
N LYS A 167 7.89 -12.24 -5.82
CA LYS A 167 8.70 -13.41 -5.43
C LYS A 167 10.01 -12.98 -4.79
N ILE A 168 9.95 -11.96 -3.93
CA ILE A 168 11.14 -11.26 -3.41
C ILE A 168 11.96 -12.15 -2.48
N GLY A 169 11.31 -12.90 -1.59
CA GLY A 169 11.97 -13.77 -0.62
C GLY A 169 12.94 -13.05 0.31
N ASN A 170 13.77 -13.84 1.02
CA ASN A 170 14.73 -13.26 1.95
C ASN A 170 15.87 -12.51 1.23
N ALA A 171 16.31 -13.00 0.09
CA ALA A 171 17.41 -12.39 -0.66
C ALA A 171 17.03 -11.02 -1.22
N GLY A 172 15.83 -10.88 -1.80
CA GLY A 172 15.34 -9.57 -2.24
C GLY A 172 15.09 -8.61 -1.06
N ALA A 173 14.60 -9.10 0.08
CA ALA A 173 14.49 -8.29 1.30
C ALA A 173 15.87 -7.79 1.79
N GLN A 174 16.90 -8.64 1.72
CA GLN A 174 18.29 -8.25 2.01
C GLN A 174 18.80 -7.19 1.03
N ALA A 175 18.48 -7.33 -0.27
CA ALA A 175 18.87 -6.35 -1.28
C ALA A 175 18.21 -4.97 -1.03
N LEU A 176 16.92 -4.93 -0.67
CA LEU A 176 16.24 -3.70 -0.26
C LEU A 176 16.91 -3.06 0.95
N ALA A 177 17.22 -3.88 1.97
CA ALA A 177 17.81 -3.44 3.22
C ALA A 177 19.23 -2.87 3.06
N SER A 178 20.04 -3.44 2.17
CA SER A 178 21.41 -3.01 1.90
C SER A 178 21.52 -1.98 0.75
N GLY A 179 20.43 -1.66 0.11
CA GLY A 179 20.40 -0.74 -1.02
C GLY A 179 20.53 0.75 -0.64
N ASN A 180 20.29 1.61 -1.61
CA ASN A 180 20.38 3.07 -1.47
C ASN A 180 19.02 3.75 -1.29
N LEU A 181 18.06 3.05 -0.64
CA LEU A 181 16.68 3.52 -0.42
C LEU A 181 16.55 4.45 0.79
N LEU A 182 17.51 5.36 0.98
CA LEU A 182 17.68 6.17 2.19
C LEU A 182 16.51 7.13 2.49
N VAL A 183 15.70 7.46 1.45
CA VAL A 183 14.53 8.35 1.58
C VAL A 183 13.20 7.59 1.57
N LEU A 184 13.23 6.24 1.59
CA LEU A 184 12.03 5.43 1.55
C LEU A 184 11.25 5.56 2.85
N THR A 185 10.00 6.04 2.74
CA THR A 185 9.10 6.23 3.88
C THR A 185 8.00 5.18 3.95
N SER A 186 7.63 4.59 2.80
CA SER A 186 6.58 3.55 2.74
C SER A 186 7.02 2.38 1.88
N LEU A 187 6.96 1.18 2.45
CA LEU A 187 7.33 -0.07 1.79
C LEU A 187 6.24 -1.13 2.01
N ASN A 188 5.65 -1.63 0.91
CA ASN A 188 4.74 -2.76 0.98
C ASN A 188 5.38 -3.99 0.34
N LEU A 189 5.65 -4.99 1.17
CA LEU A 189 6.21 -6.30 0.83
C LEU A 189 5.25 -7.46 1.09
N SER A 190 3.96 -7.17 1.22
CA SER A 190 2.95 -8.20 1.50
C SER A 190 2.92 -9.26 0.39
N GLY A 191 2.74 -10.55 0.78
CA GLY A 191 2.66 -11.66 -0.17
C GLY A 191 3.95 -11.95 -0.93
N ASN A 192 5.12 -11.97 -0.27
CA ASN A 192 6.42 -12.09 -0.93
C ASN A 192 7.30 -13.26 -0.44
N ASN A 193 6.77 -14.19 0.32
CA ASN A 193 7.52 -15.34 0.88
C ASN A 193 8.73 -14.93 1.73
N ILE A 194 8.65 -13.80 2.42
CA ILE A 194 9.68 -13.32 3.33
C ILE A 194 9.58 -14.11 4.65
N ARG A 195 10.72 -14.57 5.15
CA ARG A 195 10.85 -15.31 6.41
C ARG A 195 11.65 -14.49 7.43
N ALA A 196 11.94 -15.10 8.57
CA ALA A 196 12.69 -14.46 9.66
C ALA A 196 14.00 -13.79 9.20
N ALA A 197 14.77 -14.44 8.33
CA ALA A 197 16.03 -13.89 7.83
C ALA A 197 15.83 -12.61 6.99
N GLY A 198 14.77 -12.55 6.16
CA GLY A 198 14.43 -11.36 5.40
C GLY A 198 13.94 -10.21 6.29
N ALA A 199 13.11 -10.52 7.30
CA ALA A 199 12.67 -9.54 8.30
C ALA A 199 13.86 -8.99 9.12
N GLN A 200 14.80 -9.85 9.50
CA GLN A 200 16.04 -9.44 10.18
C GLN A 200 16.88 -8.50 9.30
N ALA A 201 17.00 -8.80 8.01
CA ALA A 201 17.70 -7.92 7.08
C ALA A 201 17.06 -6.53 7.01
N LEU A 202 15.71 -6.47 6.85
CA LEU A 202 14.97 -5.20 6.84
C LEU A 202 15.14 -4.42 8.14
N ALA A 203 15.14 -5.11 9.29
CA ALA A 203 15.26 -4.50 10.61
C ALA A 203 16.61 -3.78 10.84
N ASN A 204 17.68 -4.33 10.27
CA ASN A 204 19.06 -3.87 10.49
C ASN A 204 19.64 -3.14 9.26
N GLY A 205 18.80 -2.84 8.28
CA GLY A 205 19.23 -2.24 7.01
C GLY A 205 19.15 -0.72 6.98
N ASN A 206 19.45 -0.16 5.81
CA ASN A 206 19.50 1.29 5.58
C ASN A 206 18.10 1.92 5.37
N LEU A 207 17.10 1.53 6.18
CA LEU A 207 15.70 1.94 6.03
C LEU A 207 15.20 2.81 7.20
N ALA A 208 16.08 3.59 7.82
CA ALA A 208 15.78 4.37 9.02
C ALA A 208 14.69 5.44 8.82
N ALA A 209 14.44 5.88 7.57
CA ALA A 209 13.38 6.84 7.24
C ALA A 209 11.98 6.18 7.12
N LEU A 210 11.89 4.84 7.24
CA LEU A 210 10.66 4.11 6.98
C LEU A 210 9.63 4.37 8.09
N THR A 211 8.47 4.88 7.71
CA THR A 211 7.34 5.14 8.61
C THR A 211 6.19 4.13 8.44
N SER A 212 6.11 3.47 7.27
CA SER A 212 5.07 2.47 6.99
C SER A 212 5.68 1.22 6.36
N LEU A 213 5.41 0.05 6.97
CA LEU A 213 5.88 -1.25 6.48
C LEU A 213 4.73 -2.24 6.43
N GLY A 214 4.41 -2.74 5.22
CA GLY A 214 3.46 -3.82 4.99
C GLY A 214 4.19 -5.14 4.76
N LEU A 215 3.89 -6.14 5.57
CA LEU A 215 4.44 -7.48 5.52
C LEU A 215 3.36 -8.58 5.57
N TRP A 216 2.09 -8.21 5.32
CA TRP A 216 0.97 -9.16 5.33
C TRP A 216 1.24 -10.39 4.45
N ASN A 217 0.77 -11.56 4.92
CA ASN A 217 0.87 -12.83 4.19
C ASN A 217 2.30 -13.18 3.76
N ASN A 218 3.17 -13.24 4.75
CA ASN A 218 4.53 -13.77 4.66
C ASN A 218 4.67 -14.92 5.69
N THR A 219 5.87 -15.38 5.96
CA THR A 219 6.14 -16.41 6.99
C THR A 219 7.27 -15.97 7.91
N ILE A 220 7.09 -14.76 8.46
CA ILE A 220 8.13 -14.07 9.25
C ILE A 220 8.37 -14.78 10.59
N GLY A 221 7.31 -15.29 11.21
CA GLY A 221 7.34 -15.94 12.50
C GLY A 221 7.82 -15.07 13.67
N ALA A 222 7.86 -15.64 14.85
CA ALA A 222 8.28 -14.93 16.07
C ALA A 222 9.71 -14.38 15.99
N ALA A 223 10.64 -15.13 15.41
CA ALA A 223 12.05 -14.71 15.32
C ALA A 223 12.24 -13.49 14.42
N GLY A 224 11.52 -13.42 13.28
CA GLY A 224 11.57 -12.26 12.40
C GLY A 224 10.94 -11.01 13.04
N VAL A 225 9.83 -11.19 13.75
CA VAL A 225 9.20 -10.09 14.51
C VAL A 225 10.10 -9.61 15.65
N GLN A 226 10.80 -10.52 16.34
CA GLN A 226 11.80 -10.14 17.35
C GLN A 226 12.91 -9.27 16.74
N ALA A 227 13.39 -9.61 15.54
CA ALA A 227 14.37 -8.80 14.84
C ALA A 227 13.80 -7.41 14.48
N LEU A 228 12.59 -7.33 13.93
CA LEU A 228 11.92 -6.05 13.65
C LEU A 228 11.77 -5.18 14.90
N ALA A 229 11.38 -5.80 16.02
CA ALA A 229 11.14 -5.10 17.28
C ALA A 229 12.43 -4.54 17.93
N SER A 230 13.58 -5.18 17.70
CA SER A 230 14.88 -4.78 18.27
C SER A 230 15.78 -4.02 17.29
N GLY A 231 15.39 -3.90 16.04
CA GLY A 231 16.19 -3.26 14.99
C GLY A 231 16.05 -1.73 14.94
N ASP A 232 16.53 -1.14 13.83
CA ASP A 232 16.71 0.30 13.67
C ASP A 232 15.48 1.03 13.07
N LEU A 233 14.35 0.34 12.86
CA LEU A 233 13.13 0.89 12.27
C LEU A 233 12.31 1.74 13.27
N THR A 234 12.96 2.56 14.07
CA THR A 234 12.33 3.31 15.19
C THR A 234 11.37 4.41 14.75
N ALA A 235 11.42 4.81 13.47
CA ALA A 235 10.50 5.80 12.90
C ALA A 235 9.15 5.19 12.46
N LEU A 236 8.96 3.85 12.55
CA LEU A 236 7.72 3.21 12.12
C LEU A 236 6.52 3.68 12.95
N THR A 237 5.52 4.18 12.24
CA THR A 237 4.21 4.52 12.78
C THR A 237 3.12 3.56 12.34
N SER A 238 3.35 2.80 11.25
CA SER A 238 2.41 1.83 10.69
C SER A 238 3.11 0.52 10.35
N LEU A 239 2.61 -0.59 10.91
CA LEU A 239 3.14 -1.92 10.68
C LEU A 239 2.00 -2.93 10.47
N ASP A 240 1.98 -3.56 9.28
CA ASP A 240 1.05 -4.64 8.97
C ASP A 240 1.78 -5.98 8.95
N LEU A 241 1.46 -6.83 9.90
CA LEU A 241 2.01 -8.16 10.10
C LEU A 241 0.96 -9.27 10.02
N GLN A 242 -0.22 -8.99 9.45
CA GLN A 242 -1.29 -9.98 9.31
C GLN A 242 -0.77 -11.27 8.65
N GLY A 243 -1.19 -12.45 9.16
CA GLY A 243 -0.92 -13.74 8.53
C GLY A 243 0.56 -14.10 8.45
N ASN A 244 1.29 -14.06 9.58
CA ASN A 244 2.74 -14.27 9.64
C ASN A 244 3.21 -15.32 10.67
N GLU A 245 2.31 -16.09 11.28
CA GLU A 245 2.63 -17.11 12.27
C GLU A 245 3.42 -16.59 13.48
N ILE A 246 3.09 -15.39 13.96
CA ILE A 246 3.87 -14.64 14.96
C ILE A 246 3.78 -15.26 16.34
N ARG A 247 2.56 -15.70 16.75
CA ARG A 247 2.26 -16.28 18.06
C ARG A 247 2.58 -15.34 19.22
N ASP A 248 2.37 -15.82 20.43
CA ASP A 248 2.61 -15.04 21.66
C ASP A 248 4.04 -14.53 21.80
N SER A 249 5.03 -15.34 21.45
CA SER A 249 6.45 -14.98 21.62
C SER A 249 6.87 -13.80 20.72
N GLY A 250 6.36 -13.72 19.48
CA GLY A 250 6.61 -12.57 18.62
C GLY A 250 5.94 -11.30 19.12
N VAL A 251 4.73 -11.42 19.62
CA VAL A 251 4.00 -10.28 20.22
C VAL A 251 4.68 -9.78 21.51
N GLN A 252 5.20 -10.70 22.33
CA GLN A 252 6.01 -10.34 23.52
C GLN A 252 7.26 -9.53 23.13
N ALA A 253 7.91 -9.90 22.01
CA ALA A 253 9.06 -9.15 21.50
C ALA A 253 8.63 -7.74 21.02
N LEU A 254 7.53 -7.60 20.28
CA LEU A 254 6.99 -6.30 19.87
C LEU A 254 6.69 -5.41 21.07
N ALA A 255 6.00 -5.95 22.06
CA ALA A 255 5.57 -5.23 23.24
C ALA A 255 6.73 -4.67 24.10
N ARG A 256 7.92 -5.27 23.99
CA ARG A 256 9.14 -4.88 24.71
C ARG A 256 10.15 -4.15 23.82
N GLY A 257 9.89 -4.07 22.54
CA GLY A 257 10.83 -3.58 21.54
C GLY A 257 10.89 -2.06 21.42
N ASN A 258 11.58 -1.61 20.37
CA ASN A 258 11.92 -0.20 20.12
C ASN A 258 10.89 0.54 19.26
N LEU A 259 9.83 -0.14 18.79
CA LEU A 259 8.83 0.43 17.88
C LEU A 259 7.77 1.27 18.62
N VAL A 260 8.22 2.13 19.52
CA VAL A 260 7.36 2.91 20.43
C VAL A 260 6.51 3.99 19.76
N ALA A 261 6.85 4.33 18.49
CA ALA A 261 6.11 5.31 17.69
C ALA A 261 4.91 4.70 16.94
N LEU A 262 4.70 3.37 17.02
CA LEU A 262 3.61 2.71 16.30
C LEU A 262 2.24 3.27 16.74
N ALA A 263 1.51 3.80 15.74
CA ALA A 263 0.13 4.23 15.87
C ALA A 263 -0.85 3.22 15.27
N TYR A 264 -0.44 2.50 14.21
CA TYR A 264 -1.21 1.43 13.56
C TYR A 264 -0.45 0.11 13.63
N LEU A 265 -1.09 -0.94 14.12
CA LEU A 265 -0.54 -2.30 14.16
C LEU A 265 -1.63 -3.31 13.78
N ASN A 266 -1.38 -4.06 12.68
CA ASN A 266 -2.21 -5.18 12.29
C ASN A 266 -1.52 -6.49 12.62
N LEU A 267 -2.15 -7.29 13.46
CA LEU A 267 -1.72 -8.61 13.93
C LEU A 267 -2.78 -9.70 13.65
N GLY A 268 -3.72 -9.45 12.75
CA GLY A 268 -4.74 -10.44 12.38
C GLY A 268 -4.12 -11.75 11.86
N TRP A 269 -4.79 -12.90 12.05
CA TRP A 269 -4.34 -14.21 11.57
C TRP A 269 -2.93 -14.61 12.02
N ASN A 270 -2.61 -14.53 13.31
CA ASN A 270 -1.26 -14.78 13.83
C ASN A 270 -1.18 -15.79 14.96
N GLU A 271 -2.24 -16.53 15.26
CA GLU A 271 -2.27 -17.52 16.33
C GLU A 271 -1.91 -16.94 17.71
N ILE A 272 -2.28 -15.65 17.95
CA ILE A 272 -2.00 -14.95 19.18
C ILE A 272 -2.97 -15.41 20.27
N GLY A 273 -2.43 -15.82 21.40
CA GLY A 273 -3.19 -16.24 22.55
C GLY A 273 -3.22 -15.20 23.67
N THR A 274 -3.58 -15.67 24.84
CA THR A 274 -3.70 -14.86 26.07
C THR A 274 -2.38 -14.19 26.45
N ALA A 275 -1.24 -14.90 26.34
CA ALA A 275 0.05 -14.36 26.76
C ALA A 275 0.54 -13.23 25.85
N GLY A 276 0.27 -13.31 24.54
CA GLY A 276 0.54 -12.22 23.59
C GLY A 276 -0.31 -10.98 23.86
N ALA A 277 -1.62 -11.17 24.11
CA ALA A 277 -2.53 -10.08 24.47
C ALA A 277 -2.14 -9.38 25.76
N GLN A 278 -1.76 -10.15 26.79
CA GLN A 278 -1.23 -9.60 28.06
C GLN A 278 0.07 -8.80 27.85
N ALA A 279 0.93 -9.28 26.95
CA ALA A 279 2.16 -8.54 26.62
C ALA A 279 1.85 -7.20 25.94
N LEU A 280 0.92 -7.15 24.98
CA LEU A 280 0.46 -5.89 24.35
C LEU A 280 -0.11 -4.93 25.39
N ALA A 281 -0.97 -5.44 26.27
CA ALA A 281 -1.64 -4.65 27.30
C ALA A 281 -0.67 -3.92 28.26
N ASN A 282 0.47 -4.56 28.56
CA ASN A 282 1.44 -4.08 29.53
C ASN A 282 2.76 -3.59 28.90
N GLY A 283 2.81 -3.55 27.58
CA GLY A 283 4.02 -3.22 26.83
C GLY A 283 4.23 -1.74 26.57
N ASN A 284 5.21 -1.44 25.71
CA ASN A 284 5.69 -0.09 25.40
C ASN A 284 4.94 0.59 24.24
N LEU A 285 3.95 -0.08 23.61
CA LEU A 285 3.26 0.41 22.43
C LEU A 285 2.12 1.39 22.80
N VAL A 286 2.39 2.31 23.68
CA VAL A 286 1.39 3.23 24.25
C VAL A 286 0.88 4.30 23.27
N ALA A 287 1.55 4.47 22.12
CA ALA A 287 1.13 5.38 21.05
C ALA A 287 0.09 4.76 20.11
N LEU A 288 -0.26 3.46 20.27
CA LEU A 288 -1.22 2.79 19.39
C LEU A 288 -2.60 3.46 19.48
N THR A 289 -3.07 3.89 18.32
CA THR A 289 -4.44 4.38 18.10
C THR A 289 -5.30 3.37 17.34
N SER A 290 -4.68 2.44 16.59
CA SER A 290 -5.36 1.41 15.83
C SER A 290 -4.68 0.05 16.02
N LEU A 291 -5.45 -0.92 16.48
CA LEU A 291 -5.00 -2.30 16.70
C LEU A 291 -5.99 -3.27 16.07
N ASP A 292 -5.48 -4.11 15.16
CA ASP A 292 -6.23 -5.21 14.57
C ASP A 292 -5.70 -6.54 15.11
N LEU A 293 -6.57 -7.32 15.74
CA LEU A 293 -6.32 -8.65 16.29
C LEU A 293 -7.30 -9.69 15.69
N TYR A 294 -7.87 -9.40 14.53
CA TYR A 294 -8.80 -10.28 13.83
C TYR A 294 -8.26 -11.71 13.69
N ASN A 295 -9.15 -12.69 13.92
CA ASN A 295 -8.85 -14.11 13.77
C ASN A 295 -7.58 -14.55 14.54
N ASN A 296 -7.66 -14.43 15.85
CA ASN A 296 -6.67 -14.92 16.80
C ASN A 296 -7.35 -15.77 17.89
N ASN A 297 -6.64 -16.13 18.95
CA ASN A 297 -7.18 -16.91 20.07
C ASN A 297 -6.88 -16.22 21.40
N ILE A 298 -7.31 -14.97 21.52
CA ILE A 298 -6.93 -14.05 22.61
C ILE A 298 -7.33 -14.55 24.00
N GLY A 299 -8.48 -15.23 24.10
CA GLY A 299 -9.00 -15.77 25.36
C GLY A 299 -9.41 -14.71 26.38
N ALA A 300 -10.15 -15.14 27.41
CA ALA A 300 -10.78 -14.25 28.39
C ALA A 300 -9.76 -13.37 29.14
N ALA A 301 -8.70 -13.95 29.66
CA ALA A 301 -7.68 -13.20 30.39
C ALA A 301 -6.88 -12.24 29.48
N GLY A 302 -6.76 -12.53 28.19
CA GLY A 302 -6.14 -11.64 27.21
C GLY A 302 -7.03 -10.43 26.92
N VAL A 303 -8.32 -10.61 26.71
CA VAL A 303 -9.29 -9.52 26.54
C VAL A 303 -9.35 -8.65 27.78
N GLN A 304 -9.41 -9.26 28.98
CA GLN A 304 -9.40 -8.54 30.26
C GLN A 304 -8.12 -7.68 30.42
N ALA A 305 -6.96 -8.24 30.04
CA ALA A 305 -5.70 -7.50 30.10
C ALA A 305 -5.71 -6.29 29.15
N LEU A 306 -6.13 -6.47 27.90
CA LEU A 306 -6.21 -5.38 26.91
C LEU A 306 -7.22 -4.31 27.33
N ALA A 307 -8.35 -4.71 27.90
CA ALA A 307 -9.38 -3.78 28.40
C ALA A 307 -8.88 -2.87 29.53
N ASN A 308 -7.99 -3.38 30.38
CA ASN A 308 -7.50 -2.67 31.58
C ASN A 308 -6.02 -2.23 31.48
N GLY A 309 -5.39 -2.47 30.34
CA GLY A 309 -3.97 -2.20 30.12
C GLY A 309 -3.65 -0.75 29.73
N ASN A 310 -2.44 -0.57 29.18
CA ASN A 310 -1.84 0.75 28.91
C ASN A 310 -2.25 1.36 27.57
N LEU A 311 -3.03 0.63 26.72
CA LEU A 311 -3.39 1.07 25.36
C LEU A 311 -4.55 2.07 25.36
N THR A 312 -4.50 3.07 26.23
CA THR A 312 -5.60 4.01 26.46
C THR A 312 -5.84 5.01 25.32
N ALA A 313 -4.89 5.11 24.36
CA ALA A 313 -5.01 5.94 23.17
C ALA A 313 -5.78 5.25 22.02
N LEU A 314 -6.17 3.97 22.17
CA LEU A 314 -6.86 3.23 21.11
C LEU A 314 -8.20 3.88 20.77
N THR A 315 -8.36 4.19 19.47
CA THR A 315 -9.60 4.66 18.86
C THR A 315 -10.24 3.61 17.96
N TYR A 316 -9.44 2.67 17.43
CA TYR A 316 -9.88 1.56 16.60
C TYR A 316 -9.39 0.23 17.18
N LEU A 317 -10.32 -0.72 17.35
CA LEU A 317 -10.01 -2.06 17.80
C LEU A 317 -10.83 -3.08 17.03
N ASP A 318 -10.16 -4.03 16.37
CA ASP A 318 -10.77 -5.18 15.75
C ASP A 318 -10.45 -6.45 16.56
N PHE A 319 -11.50 -7.07 17.11
CA PHE A 319 -11.47 -8.33 17.82
C PHE A 319 -12.34 -9.40 17.15
N SER A 320 -12.69 -9.20 15.89
CA SER A 320 -13.54 -10.17 15.20
C SER A 320 -12.86 -11.55 15.14
N SER A 321 -13.67 -12.61 15.16
CA SER A 321 -13.22 -14.00 15.10
C SER A 321 -12.20 -14.40 16.19
N ASN A 322 -12.48 -14.06 17.47
CA ASN A 322 -11.61 -14.41 18.60
C ASN A 322 -12.28 -15.31 19.65
N GLY A 323 -13.50 -15.76 19.39
CA GLY A 323 -14.25 -16.60 20.31
C GLY A 323 -14.73 -15.89 21.58
N ILE A 324 -14.82 -14.55 21.56
CA ILE A 324 -15.21 -13.67 22.66
C ILE A 324 -16.68 -13.90 23.04
N GLY A 325 -16.95 -14.09 24.32
CA GLY A 325 -18.30 -14.22 24.88
C GLY A 325 -18.70 -13.02 25.76
N ASP A 326 -19.73 -13.23 26.54
CA ASP A 326 -20.37 -12.18 27.36
C ASP A 326 -19.44 -11.63 28.45
N ALA A 327 -18.63 -12.48 29.09
CA ALA A 327 -17.75 -12.09 30.18
C ALA A 327 -16.60 -11.20 29.67
N GLU A 328 -16.07 -11.51 28.50
CA GLU A 328 -15.02 -10.72 27.85
C GLU A 328 -15.54 -9.35 27.42
N VAL A 329 -16.75 -9.32 26.85
CA VAL A 329 -17.42 -8.06 26.48
C VAL A 329 -17.71 -7.20 27.71
N GLN A 330 -18.10 -7.81 28.83
CA GLN A 330 -18.26 -7.08 30.11
C GLN A 330 -16.94 -6.41 30.55
N SER A 331 -15.80 -7.11 30.37
CA SER A 331 -14.48 -6.56 30.68
C SER A 331 -14.12 -5.38 29.76
N LEU A 332 -14.40 -5.50 28.46
CA LEU A 332 -14.19 -4.42 27.49
C LEU A 332 -15.06 -3.19 27.79
N ALA A 333 -16.34 -3.43 28.09
CA ALA A 333 -17.31 -2.37 28.37
C ALA A 333 -16.98 -1.53 29.61
N ASN A 334 -16.34 -2.14 30.60
CA ASN A 334 -15.99 -1.51 31.89
C ASN A 334 -14.49 -1.11 31.99
N GLY A 335 -13.70 -1.38 30.94
CA GLY A 335 -12.26 -1.16 30.94
C GLY A 335 -11.83 0.29 30.69
N ASN A 336 -10.54 0.45 30.43
CA ASN A 336 -9.86 1.74 30.27
C ASN A 336 -9.85 2.29 28.83
N LEU A 337 -10.46 1.56 27.87
CA LEU A 337 -10.47 1.94 26.44
C LEU A 337 -11.50 3.04 26.14
N THR A 338 -11.48 4.10 26.91
CA THR A 338 -12.50 5.18 26.89
C THR A 338 -12.43 6.06 25.64
N ALA A 339 -11.30 6.05 24.90
CA ALA A 339 -11.12 6.77 23.65
C ALA A 339 -11.64 6.01 22.42
N LEU A 340 -12.11 4.77 22.60
CA LEU A 340 -12.47 3.88 21.52
C LEU A 340 -13.69 4.41 20.74
N THR A 341 -13.51 4.66 19.43
CA THR A 341 -14.56 5.15 18.53
C THR A 341 -15.11 4.06 17.63
N TYR A 342 -14.27 3.05 17.29
CA TYR A 342 -14.61 1.91 16.47
C TYR A 342 -14.30 0.62 17.19
N LEU A 343 -15.27 -0.28 17.30
CA LEU A 343 -15.11 -1.61 17.88
C LEU A 343 -15.76 -2.66 16.97
N ASN A 344 -14.94 -3.59 16.48
CA ASN A 344 -15.39 -4.74 15.72
C ASN A 344 -15.35 -6.00 16.62
N LEU A 345 -16.49 -6.64 16.81
CA LEU A 345 -16.70 -7.87 17.56
C LEU A 345 -17.46 -8.92 16.72
N GLU A 346 -17.44 -8.80 15.40
CA GLU A 346 -18.10 -9.78 14.51
C GLU A 346 -17.53 -11.18 14.67
N TRP A 347 -18.28 -12.21 14.32
CA TRP A 347 -17.85 -13.62 14.35
C TRP A 347 -17.33 -14.06 15.73
N ASN A 348 -18.08 -13.75 16.79
CA ASN A 348 -17.77 -14.10 18.17
C ASN A 348 -18.93 -14.91 18.80
N LYS A 349 -18.96 -15.04 20.11
CA LYS A 349 -19.96 -15.83 20.86
C LYS A 349 -20.77 -14.97 21.81
N ILE A 350 -20.99 -13.71 21.48
CA ILE A 350 -21.65 -12.72 22.31
C ILE A 350 -23.16 -12.99 22.31
N GLY A 351 -23.74 -13.12 23.49
CA GLY A 351 -25.19 -13.27 23.71
C GLY A 351 -25.84 -11.98 24.21
N ASP A 352 -27.06 -12.12 24.73
CA ASP A 352 -27.84 -10.99 25.25
C ASP A 352 -27.21 -10.35 26.50
N ALA A 353 -26.49 -11.13 27.32
CA ALA A 353 -25.79 -10.60 28.49
C ALA A 353 -24.62 -9.69 28.10
N GLY A 354 -23.84 -10.07 27.08
CA GLY A 354 -22.79 -9.22 26.50
C GLY A 354 -23.36 -7.97 25.83
N ALA A 355 -24.46 -8.10 25.11
CA ALA A 355 -25.21 -6.97 24.55
C ALA A 355 -25.61 -5.96 25.64
N GLN A 356 -26.14 -6.44 26.77
CA GLN A 356 -26.51 -5.61 27.91
C GLN A 356 -25.27 -4.96 28.56
N ALA A 357 -24.14 -5.67 28.62
CA ALA A 357 -22.89 -5.12 29.11
C ALA A 357 -22.40 -3.93 28.27
N LEU A 358 -22.48 -4.02 26.94
CA LEU A 358 -22.14 -2.89 26.03
C LEU A 358 -23.06 -1.68 26.28
N VAL A 359 -24.35 -1.90 26.44
CA VAL A 359 -25.34 -0.85 26.67
C VAL A 359 -25.08 -0.09 27.99
N SER A 360 -24.66 -0.80 29.03
CA SER A 360 -24.44 -0.26 30.38
C SER A 360 -22.99 0.17 30.65
N GLY A 361 -22.08 -0.14 29.75
CA GLY A 361 -20.66 0.08 29.93
C GLY A 361 -20.18 1.52 29.69
N ASN A 362 -18.85 1.70 29.75
CA ASN A 362 -18.17 3.00 29.74
C ASN A 362 -17.53 3.36 28.40
N LEU A 363 -18.02 2.82 27.27
CA LEU A 363 -17.51 3.14 25.94
C LEU A 363 -18.13 4.45 25.43
N ALA A 364 -17.79 5.56 26.09
CA ALA A 364 -18.47 6.84 25.90
C ALA A 364 -18.17 7.49 24.53
N ALA A 365 -16.99 7.24 23.96
CA ALA A 365 -16.55 7.79 22.67
C ALA A 365 -17.01 6.95 21.47
N LEU A 366 -17.66 5.80 21.68
CA LEU A 366 -17.95 4.86 20.60
C LEU A 366 -18.93 5.45 19.57
N THR A 367 -18.56 5.38 18.30
CA THR A 367 -19.35 5.85 17.16
C THR A 367 -19.69 4.75 16.17
N SER A 368 -18.96 3.62 16.18
CA SER A 368 -19.22 2.46 15.32
C SER A 368 -19.03 1.17 16.10
N LEU A 369 -20.01 0.27 16.04
CA LEU A 369 -20.01 -1.04 16.67
C LEU A 369 -20.50 -2.10 15.71
N HIS A 370 -19.68 -3.14 15.49
CA HIS A 370 -19.97 -4.26 14.60
C HIS A 370 -20.12 -5.53 15.42
N LEU A 371 -21.27 -6.20 15.31
CA LEU A 371 -21.66 -7.37 16.11
C LEU A 371 -22.28 -8.49 15.25
N LYS A 372 -22.18 -8.43 13.93
CA LYS A 372 -22.69 -9.51 13.05
C LYS A 372 -22.10 -10.86 13.45
N GLU A 373 -22.82 -11.94 13.13
CA GLU A 373 -22.36 -13.30 13.38
C GLU A 373 -21.99 -13.55 14.86
N ASN A 374 -22.90 -13.15 15.76
CA ASN A 374 -22.89 -13.40 17.19
C ASN A 374 -24.20 -14.10 17.64
N ASN A 375 -24.30 -14.52 18.89
CA ASN A 375 -25.44 -15.24 19.46
C ASN A 375 -26.48 -14.30 20.10
N ILE A 376 -26.52 -13.03 19.69
CA ILE A 376 -27.40 -12.00 20.25
C ILE A 376 -28.83 -12.27 19.74
N GLU A 377 -29.76 -12.47 20.66
CA GLU A 377 -31.16 -12.73 20.36
C GLU A 377 -31.98 -11.43 20.26
N LYS A 378 -33.30 -11.58 20.23
CA LYS A 378 -34.24 -10.48 19.97
C LYS A 378 -34.13 -9.36 21.04
N GLU A 379 -33.99 -9.73 22.30
CA GLU A 379 -33.98 -8.74 23.42
C GLU A 379 -32.67 -8.00 23.45
N GLY A 380 -31.53 -8.65 23.28
CA GLY A 380 -30.22 -8.01 23.16
C GLY A 380 -30.15 -7.07 21.96
N LYS A 381 -30.63 -7.51 20.78
CA LYS A 381 -30.72 -6.66 19.57
C LYS A 381 -31.59 -5.42 19.80
N LYS A 382 -32.71 -5.57 20.50
CA LYS A 382 -33.59 -4.43 20.84
C LYS A 382 -32.92 -3.44 21.76
N ALA A 383 -32.23 -3.91 22.80
CA ALA A 383 -31.48 -3.05 23.74
C ALA A 383 -30.36 -2.27 23.02
N LEU A 384 -29.54 -2.96 22.19
CA LEU A 384 -28.47 -2.35 21.41
C LEU A 384 -28.99 -1.30 20.42
N ARG A 385 -30.07 -1.57 19.69
CA ARG A 385 -30.67 -0.60 18.76
C ARG A 385 -31.15 0.67 19.48
N ALA A 386 -31.83 0.52 20.62
CA ALA A 386 -32.32 1.65 21.42
C ALA A 386 -31.14 2.50 21.96
N TRP A 387 -30.10 1.84 22.46
CA TRP A 387 -28.89 2.49 22.95
C TRP A 387 -28.12 3.18 21.81
N ALA A 388 -27.87 2.51 20.69
CA ALA A 388 -27.16 3.04 19.54
C ALA A 388 -27.88 4.27 18.94
N THR A 389 -29.21 4.23 18.83
CA THR A 389 -30.01 5.39 18.39
C THR A 389 -29.84 6.59 19.34
N LYS A 390 -29.90 6.37 20.65
CA LYS A 390 -29.72 7.42 21.66
C LYS A 390 -28.33 8.04 21.62
N LYS A 391 -27.30 7.24 21.30
CA LYS A 391 -25.90 7.66 21.32
C LYS A 391 -25.35 8.03 19.92
N PHE A 392 -26.18 7.93 18.86
CA PHE A 392 -25.76 8.14 17.47
C PHE A 392 -24.64 7.21 17.01
N ILE A 393 -24.68 5.96 17.45
CA ILE A 393 -23.69 4.93 17.11
C ILE A 393 -24.13 4.23 15.82
N LYS A 394 -23.23 4.09 14.84
CA LYS A 394 -23.40 3.18 13.70
C LYS A 394 -23.34 1.75 14.23
N LEU A 395 -24.45 1.01 14.14
CA LEU A 395 -24.58 -0.34 14.68
C LEU A 395 -24.83 -1.34 13.55
N GLU A 396 -24.02 -2.40 13.49
CA GLU A 396 -24.17 -3.54 12.60
C GLU A 396 -24.42 -4.82 13.41
N LEU A 397 -25.61 -5.49 13.19
CA LEU A 397 -26.09 -6.65 13.94
C LEU A 397 -26.40 -7.84 13.05
#